data_fdb377ef26978371f7c5ffbab136d3dd
#
_entry.id   fdb377ef26978371f7c5ffbab136d3dd
#
_cell.length_a   1.000
_cell.length_b   1.000
_cell.length_c   1.000
_cell.angle_alpha   90.00
_cell.angle_beta   90.00
_cell.angle_gamma   90.00
#
_symmetry.space_group_name_H-M   'P 1'
#
loop_
_entity.id
_entity.type
_entity.pdbx_description
1 polymer ?
#
loop_
_entity_poly.entity_id
_entity_poly.type
_entity_poly.pdbx_seq_one_letter_code
_entity_poly.pdbx_strand_id
1 'polypeptide(L)'
;MALFKIPRSYQLLSSPHTYNCRYCLRFSSATTTAAATNWYSLPPNPHNEDPKLSAISHAIKNHSESLDYSSSLRKLLPSLTARDVINLINLNPHSLSPLSLLSFFDWLSSHPTFRHTVQSYCTMAHFLCAHQMYPQALSLLRIVVSRRGKDSASSVFASILETRGTHQSTYVFDALMNAYLDSGFVSDAFQCFRLLRKHNFRIPFHVCGCLLDKMLKLNSPVVAWEYFLEILDAGFPPKVYAFNVLMHKMCKEGKIEQVQMVFDEIGKRGLRPSVVSFNTLINGYCKSGNLEEGFRLKRGMEESKTLPDVYTYSVLINGLCKECRLDDANLLFDEMCERGLVPNFVTFTTLIDGQCKNGRIGLAMEIYQKMLGRGIKPDVITYNTLINGLCKVGDLKEARKLVEEMNMTGVRPDTITYTTLIDGCCKEGDLHSALEIRQGMIIQGIKLDNVAFTALISGLCREGRTLDAEKMLREMLDSGMKPDDATYTMVIDGFCKKGNVKMGFKLLKEMQSDDYVPSFVTYNALMNGLCKLGQMKNASMLLHAMINLGVAPDDITYNILLEGHCKHGNAGDFEKLRSEKGLALDYASYTSLVTEFNKFSKDRRKR
;
A
#
# COMPACT_ATOMS: atom_id res chain seq x y z
N MET A 1 -9.39 -1.77 -6.71
CA MET A 1 -7.94 -1.58 -6.90
C MET A 1 -7.68 -1.12 -8.33
N ALA A 2 -7.76 0.16 -8.58
CA ALA A 2 -7.43 0.73 -9.89
C ALA A 2 -6.04 1.33 -9.80
N LEU A 3 -5.10 0.68 -10.46
CA LEU A 3 -3.77 1.18 -10.74
C LEU A 3 -3.91 2.39 -11.69
N PHE A 4 -3.75 3.59 -11.15
CA PHE A 4 -3.55 4.77 -11.97
C PHE A 4 -2.24 4.60 -12.75
N LYS A 5 -2.36 4.30 -14.05
CA LYS A 5 -1.25 4.47 -14.99
C LYS A 5 -0.92 5.96 -15.04
N ILE A 6 0.20 6.33 -14.46
CA ILE A 6 0.83 7.64 -14.64
C ILE A 6 1.14 7.80 -16.14
N PRO A 7 0.83 8.94 -16.77
CA PRO A 7 1.15 9.19 -18.18
C PRO A 7 2.64 8.97 -18.45
N ARG A 8 2.95 8.37 -19.59
CA ARG A 8 4.31 7.98 -20.05
C ARG A 8 5.33 9.13 -20.21
N SER A 9 4.99 10.36 -19.87
CA SER A 9 5.89 11.53 -19.96
C SER A 9 6.94 11.64 -18.85
N TYR A 10 7.00 10.73 -17.89
CA TYR A 10 7.95 10.75 -16.77
C TYR A 10 9.00 9.62 -16.80
N GLN A 11 9.13 8.88 -17.91
CA GLN A 11 10.10 7.78 -18.03
C GLN A 11 11.43 8.17 -18.71
N LEU A 12 11.81 9.44 -18.70
CA LEU A 12 13.10 9.87 -19.25
C LEU A 12 13.93 10.63 -18.21
N LEU A 13 14.57 9.91 -17.30
CA LEU A 13 15.77 10.37 -16.56
C LEU A 13 16.57 9.17 -16.02
N SER A 14 16.91 8.22 -16.90
CA SER A 14 17.97 7.25 -16.67
C SER A 14 18.89 7.17 -17.91
N SER A 15 19.51 8.28 -18.23
CA SER A 15 20.71 8.31 -19.06
C SER A 15 21.72 9.29 -18.45
N PRO A 16 23.02 8.98 -18.48
CA PRO A 16 24.05 9.83 -17.89
C PRO A 16 24.33 11.00 -18.83
N HIS A 17 23.50 12.03 -18.79
CA HIS A 17 23.84 13.29 -19.44
C HIS A 17 24.54 14.22 -18.46
N THR A 18 25.78 14.46 -18.75
CA THR A 18 26.63 15.51 -18.22
C THR A 18 25.90 16.87 -18.27
N TYR A 19 25.35 17.29 -17.13
CA TYR A 19 24.93 18.67 -16.96
C TYR A 19 26.14 19.55 -16.69
N ASN A 20 26.60 20.26 -17.75
CA ASN A 20 27.47 21.40 -17.61
C ASN A 20 26.73 22.52 -16.86
N CYS A 21 26.92 22.57 -15.54
CA CYS A 21 26.38 23.62 -14.70
C CYS A 21 27.32 24.83 -14.75
N ARG A 22 26.97 25.85 -15.53
CA ARG A 22 27.68 27.13 -15.69
C ARG A 22 27.63 28.06 -14.46
N TYR A 23 27.40 27.54 -13.25
CA TYR A 23 27.38 28.31 -11.98
C TYR A 23 28.45 27.85 -10.99
N CYS A 24 29.63 27.49 -11.47
CA CYS A 24 30.79 27.26 -10.62
C CYS A 24 31.83 28.34 -10.82
N LEU A 25 31.55 29.56 -10.40
CA LEU A 25 32.62 30.56 -10.26
C LEU A 25 32.39 31.39 -8.99
N ARG A 26 33.42 31.31 -8.14
CA ARG A 26 33.78 32.20 -7.02
C ARG A 26 33.09 31.92 -5.67
N PHE A 27 33.72 31.05 -4.89
CA PHE A 27 33.89 31.32 -3.45
C PHE A 27 35.34 31.03 -3.06
N SER A 28 35.98 32.05 -2.50
CA SER A 28 37.34 32.07 -2.03
C SER A 28 37.62 31.04 -0.92
N SER A 29 38.77 30.43 -1.01
CA SER A 29 39.38 29.60 0.02
C SER A 29 39.57 30.35 1.34
N ALA A 30 38.72 30.05 2.32
CA ALA A 30 39.06 30.31 3.72
C ALA A 30 39.64 29.02 4.31
N THR A 31 40.94 28.97 4.43
CA THR A 31 41.71 27.94 5.14
C THR A 31 41.51 28.11 6.63
N THR A 32 40.68 27.27 7.26
CA THR A 32 40.74 27.02 8.68
C THR A 32 41.54 25.71 8.91
N THR A 33 42.74 25.86 9.40
CA THR A 33 43.63 24.80 9.83
C THR A 33 43.07 24.15 11.11
N ALA A 34 42.33 23.05 10.97
CA ALA A 34 42.17 22.10 12.05
C ALA A 34 43.36 21.12 11.95
N ALA A 35 44.16 21.00 13.03
CA ALA A 35 45.28 20.09 13.12
C ALA A 35 44.82 18.65 12.88
N ALA A 36 44.97 18.16 11.65
CA ALA A 36 44.82 16.76 11.33
C ALA A 36 46.03 16.02 11.90
N THR A 37 45.82 15.11 12.85
CA THR A 37 46.81 14.11 13.22
C THR A 37 47.12 13.30 11.95
N ASN A 38 48.31 13.57 11.39
CA ASN A 38 48.77 12.88 10.18
C ASN A 38 48.96 11.39 10.50
N TRP A 39 48.12 10.55 9.94
CA TRP A 39 48.13 9.09 10.08
C TRP A 39 49.37 8.45 9.43
N TYR A 40 50.06 9.19 8.57
CA TYR A 40 51.35 8.85 8.01
C TYR A 40 52.29 10.03 8.20
N SER A 41 53.44 9.76 8.76
CA SER A 41 54.55 10.67 8.72
C SER A 41 55.10 10.66 7.30
N LEU A 42 54.95 11.78 6.56
CA LEU A 42 55.82 12.00 5.41
C LEU A 42 57.27 11.88 5.88
N PRO A 43 58.12 11.19 5.15
CA PRO A 43 59.54 11.18 5.47
C PRO A 43 60.05 12.63 5.49
N PRO A 44 60.87 13.01 6.46
CA PRO A 44 61.29 14.39 6.69
C PRO A 44 62.17 14.97 5.57
N ASN A 45 62.47 14.22 4.52
CA ASN A 45 63.27 14.69 3.38
C ASN A 45 62.75 14.09 2.07
N PRO A 46 62.47 14.93 1.02
CA PRO A 46 62.03 14.46 -0.30
C PRO A 46 63.12 13.67 -1.08
N HIS A 47 64.32 13.50 -0.54
CA HIS A 47 65.42 12.80 -1.20
C HIS A 47 65.69 11.38 -0.68
N ASN A 48 64.99 10.86 0.31
CA ASN A 48 65.08 9.45 0.71
C ASN A 48 63.91 8.66 0.10
N GLU A 49 64.05 8.29 -1.17
CA GLU A 49 63.18 7.33 -1.81
C GLU A 49 63.31 6.00 -1.05
N ASP A 50 62.19 5.51 -0.47
CA ASP A 50 62.15 4.16 0.09
C ASP A 50 62.46 3.17 -1.05
N PRO A 51 63.59 2.46 -1.03
CA PRO A 51 64.02 1.61 -2.13
C PRO A 51 62.99 0.53 -2.48
N LYS A 52 62.16 0.17 -1.52
CA LYS A 52 61.07 -0.79 -1.70
C LYS A 52 59.92 -0.19 -2.54
N LEU A 53 59.52 1.05 -2.25
CA LEU A 53 58.45 1.74 -3.01
C LEU A 53 58.87 2.06 -4.44
N SER A 54 60.16 2.47 -4.62
CA SER A 54 60.72 2.71 -5.93
C SER A 54 60.75 1.45 -6.77
N ALA A 55 61.17 0.30 -6.21
CA ALA A 55 61.19 -0.99 -6.90
C ALA A 55 59.80 -1.45 -7.31
N ILE A 56 58.79 -1.29 -6.45
CA ILE A 56 57.40 -1.63 -6.74
C ILE A 56 56.87 -0.74 -7.87
N SER A 57 57.07 0.56 -7.77
CA SER A 57 56.59 1.54 -8.76
C SER A 57 57.26 1.32 -10.12
N HIS A 58 58.54 1.02 -10.18
CA HIS A 58 59.25 0.68 -11.39
C HIS A 58 58.73 -0.63 -12.02
N ALA A 59 58.45 -1.64 -11.21
CA ALA A 59 57.90 -2.90 -11.67
C ALA A 59 56.48 -2.73 -12.26
N ILE A 60 55.61 -1.88 -11.66
CA ILE A 60 54.30 -1.56 -12.18
C ILE A 60 54.41 -0.83 -13.52
N LYS A 61 55.32 0.13 -13.65
CA LYS A 61 55.52 0.92 -14.86
C LYS A 61 55.96 0.08 -16.05
N ASN A 62 56.82 -0.90 -15.83
CA ASN A 62 57.38 -1.75 -16.89
C ASN A 62 56.39 -2.85 -17.38
N HIS A 63 55.33 -3.11 -16.64
CA HIS A 63 54.37 -4.18 -16.92
C HIS A 63 52.90 -3.69 -17.13
N SER A 64 52.74 -2.43 -17.51
CA SER A 64 51.41 -1.81 -17.69
C SER A 64 50.51 -2.45 -18.79
N GLU A 65 51.07 -3.31 -19.66
CA GLU A 65 50.33 -3.92 -20.78
C GLU A 65 50.04 -5.44 -20.61
N SER A 66 50.57 -6.11 -19.59
CA SER A 66 50.31 -7.54 -19.34
C SER A 66 49.75 -7.78 -17.96
N LEU A 67 48.63 -8.54 -17.89
CA LEU A 67 47.95 -8.97 -16.64
C LEU A 67 48.81 -9.91 -15.75
N ASP A 68 49.97 -10.39 -16.24
CA ASP A 68 50.90 -11.25 -15.48
C ASP A 68 52.06 -10.41 -14.91
N TYR A 69 51.82 -9.84 -13.72
CA TYR A 69 52.85 -9.15 -12.99
C TYR A 69 54.05 -10.07 -12.72
N SER A 70 55.23 -9.59 -13.03
CA SER A 70 56.50 -10.29 -13.05
C SER A 70 56.79 -11.14 -11.81
N SER A 71 57.66 -12.13 -11.96
CA SER A 71 58.20 -12.92 -10.84
C SER A 71 58.84 -12.05 -9.72
N SER A 72 59.24 -10.83 -10.05
CA SER A 72 59.81 -9.84 -9.12
C SER A 72 58.75 -9.32 -8.13
N LEU A 73 57.54 -8.98 -8.58
CA LEU A 73 56.46 -8.51 -7.68
C LEU A 73 55.92 -9.64 -6.80
N ARG A 74 55.85 -10.86 -7.33
CA ARG A 74 55.48 -12.04 -6.50
C ARG A 74 56.46 -12.31 -5.37
N LYS A 75 57.75 -12.03 -5.55
CA LYS A 75 58.79 -12.14 -4.48
C LYS A 75 58.62 -11.09 -3.41
N LEU A 76 58.14 -9.90 -3.73
CA LEU A 76 57.93 -8.80 -2.78
C LEU A 76 56.60 -8.94 -2.00
N LEU A 77 55.66 -9.72 -2.51
CA LEU A 77 54.29 -9.87 -1.94
C LEU A 77 54.30 -10.23 -0.43
N PRO A 78 55.12 -11.20 0.07
CA PRO A 78 55.14 -11.56 1.50
C PRO A 78 55.56 -10.43 2.43
N SER A 79 56.35 -9.46 1.94
CA SER A 79 56.83 -8.32 2.69
C SER A 79 55.97 -7.07 2.54
N LEU A 80 54.92 -7.13 1.70
CA LEU A 80 54.08 -5.97 1.38
C LEU A 80 53.01 -5.76 2.45
N THR A 81 52.91 -4.57 2.97
CA THR A 81 51.90 -4.18 3.95
C THR A 81 50.89 -3.21 3.33
N ALA A 82 49.68 -3.11 3.94
CA ALA A 82 48.68 -2.13 3.51
C ALA A 82 49.20 -0.68 3.63
N ARG A 83 50.17 -0.43 4.53
CA ARG A 83 50.84 0.87 4.70
C ARG A 83 51.72 1.20 3.51
N ASP A 84 52.45 0.21 2.97
CA ASP A 84 53.27 0.39 1.77
C ASP A 84 52.42 0.78 0.56
N VAL A 85 51.23 0.17 0.43
CA VAL A 85 50.26 0.52 -0.65
C VAL A 85 49.75 1.95 -0.48
N ILE A 86 49.43 2.38 0.74
CA ILE A 86 48.99 3.75 1.02
C ILE A 86 50.11 4.75 0.65
N ASN A 87 51.34 4.45 1.06
CA ASN A 87 52.50 5.29 0.75
C ASN A 87 52.81 5.33 -0.75
N LEU A 88 52.66 4.21 -1.47
CA LEU A 88 52.84 4.15 -2.92
C LEU A 88 51.81 5.03 -3.64
N ILE A 89 50.54 5.00 -3.23
CA ILE A 89 49.48 5.81 -3.82
C ILE A 89 49.73 7.31 -3.55
N ASN A 90 50.09 7.68 -2.32
CA ASN A 90 50.30 9.07 -1.92
C ASN A 90 51.56 9.70 -2.54
N LEU A 91 52.65 8.96 -2.60
CA LEU A 91 53.95 9.48 -3.09
C LEU A 91 54.05 9.35 -4.63
N ASN A 92 53.50 8.28 -5.19
CA ASN A 92 53.55 7.95 -6.60
C ASN A 92 54.90 8.29 -7.29
N PRO A 93 56.01 7.69 -6.85
CA PRO A 93 57.36 8.18 -7.14
C PRO A 93 57.73 8.17 -8.63
N HIS A 94 57.08 7.33 -9.46
CA HIS A 94 57.31 7.27 -10.89
C HIS A 94 56.14 7.77 -11.72
N SER A 95 55.22 8.56 -11.15
CA SER A 95 54.05 9.13 -11.81
C SER A 95 53.21 8.08 -12.57
N LEU A 96 52.88 6.98 -11.88
CA LEU A 96 52.08 5.88 -12.44
C LEU A 96 50.68 6.39 -12.82
N SER A 97 50.18 5.83 -13.91
CA SER A 97 48.82 6.18 -14.35
C SER A 97 47.77 5.66 -13.34
N PRO A 98 46.64 6.34 -13.21
CA PRO A 98 45.55 5.90 -12.32
C PRO A 98 45.06 4.49 -12.63
N LEU A 99 45.04 4.11 -13.92
CA LEU A 99 44.65 2.76 -14.33
C LEU A 99 45.67 1.70 -13.93
N SER A 100 46.99 2.00 -14.05
CA SER A 100 48.05 1.06 -13.65
C SER A 100 48.03 0.81 -12.15
N LEU A 101 47.83 1.88 -11.33
CA LEU A 101 47.69 1.74 -9.89
C LEU A 101 46.42 0.98 -9.49
N LEU A 102 45.31 1.21 -10.18
CA LEU A 102 44.08 0.47 -9.93
C LEU A 102 44.23 -1.02 -10.28
N SER A 103 44.81 -1.33 -11.45
CA SER A 103 45.09 -2.73 -11.84
C SER A 103 45.99 -3.44 -10.85
N PHE A 104 47.00 -2.76 -10.32
CA PHE A 104 47.86 -3.30 -9.26
C PHE A 104 47.08 -3.52 -7.94
N PHE A 105 46.21 -2.57 -7.58
CA PHE A 105 45.38 -2.68 -6.37
C PHE A 105 44.44 -3.87 -6.48
N ASP A 106 43.79 -4.08 -7.64
CA ASP A 106 42.89 -5.19 -7.91
C ASP A 106 43.65 -6.54 -7.95
N TRP A 107 44.87 -6.56 -8.52
CA TRP A 107 45.71 -7.72 -8.51
C TRP A 107 46.07 -8.12 -7.06
N LEU A 108 46.45 -7.16 -6.19
CA LEU A 108 46.70 -7.44 -4.77
C LEU A 108 45.44 -7.99 -4.08
N SER A 109 44.27 -7.48 -4.41
CA SER A 109 42.99 -7.96 -3.87
C SER A 109 42.68 -9.42 -4.23
N SER A 110 43.21 -9.92 -5.37
CA SER A 110 43.05 -11.30 -5.81
C SER A 110 43.92 -12.30 -5.08
N HIS A 111 44.95 -11.85 -4.35
CA HIS A 111 45.91 -12.72 -3.66
C HIS A 111 45.44 -13.06 -2.25
N PRO A 112 45.41 -14.34 -1.85
CA PRO A 112 44.89 -14.75 -0.55
C PRO A 112 45.77 -14.31 0.62
N THR A 113 47.07 -14.02 0.37
CA THR A 113 48.05 -13.61 1.38
C THR A 113 48.01 -12.12 1.72
N PHE A 114 47.34 -11.30 0.90
CA PHE A 114 47.24 -9.86 1.08
C PHE A 114 45.83 -9.42 1.37
N ARG A 115 45.64 -8.57 2.37
CA ARG A 115 44.32 -7.99 2.68
C ARG A 115 44.43 -6.46 2.77
N HIS A 116 43.66 -5.80 1.91
CA HIS A 116 43.49 -4.37 1.99
C HIS A 116 42.75 -3.95 3.25
N THR A 117 43.21 -2.88 3.86
CA THR A 117 42.54 -2.22 4.99
C THR A 117 41.49 -1.20 4.46
N VAL A 118 40.60 -0.74 5.33
CA VAL A 118 39.63 0.34 4.97
C VAL A 118 40.39 1.59 4.54
N GLN A 119 41.51 1.90 5.23
CA GLN A 119 42.37 3.05 4.93
C GLN A 119 42.96 2.95 3.51
N SER A 120 43.44 1.77 3.08
CA SER A 120 43.99 1.61 1.72
C SER A 120 42.91 1.79 0.64
N TYR A 121 41.67 1.29 0.86
CA TYR A 121 40.56 1.56 -0.03
C TYR A 121 40.21 3.05 -0.08
N CYS A 122 40.14 3.72 1.07
CA CYS A 122 39.85 5.15 1.16
C CYS A 122 40.91 6.00 0.44
N THR A 123 42.23 5.67 0.65
CA THR A 123 43.34 6.37 -0.04
C THR A 123 43.23 6.20 -1.56
N MET A 124 42.95 4.98 -2.04
CA MET A 124 42.77 4.73 -3.46
C MET A 124 41.55 5.47 -4.02
N ALA A 125 40.45 5.53 -3.26
CA ALA A 125 39.27 6.30 -3.64
C ALA A 125 39.56 7.80 -3.74
N HIS A 126 40.33 8.38 -2.82
CA HIS A 126 40.79 9.78 -2.91
C HIS A 126 41.62 10.02 -4.18
N PHE A 127 42.59 9.15 -4.45
CA PHE A 127 43.43 9.21 -5.63
C PHE A 127 42.62 9.16 -6.92
N LEU A 128 41.70 8.20 -7.05
CA LEU A 128 40.82 8.06 -8.21
C LEU A 128 39.90 9.27 -8.39
N CYS A 129 39.32 9.80 -7.30
CA CYS A 129 38.49 11.00 -7.36
C CYS A 129 39.27 12.24 -7.81
N ALA A 130 40.55 12.37 -7.39
CA ALA A 130 41.42 13.47 -7.83
C ALA A 130 41.70 13.40 -9.33
N HIS A 131 41.72 12.19 -9.92
CA HIS A 131 41.92 11.95 -11.34
C HIS A 131 40.61 11.76 -12.13
N GLN A 132 39.47 12.19 -11.59
CA GLN A 132 38.13 12.15 -12.22
C GLN A 132 37.60 10.74 -12.54
N MET A 133 38.14 9.70 -11.93
CA MET A 133 37.71 8.30 -12.10
C MET A 133 36.63 7.92 -11.06
N TYR A 134 35.48 8.62 -11.08
CA TYR A 134 34.41 8.46 -10.08
C TYR A 134 33.76 7.07 -10.06
N PRO A 135 33.46 6.40 -11.20
CA PRO A 135 32.86 5.07 -11.18
C PRO A 135 33.71 4.03 -10.46
N GLN A 136 35.04 4.09 -10.65
CA GLN A 136 35.98 3.17 -10.01
C GLN A 136 36.10 3.47 -8.50
N ALA A 137 36.17 4.74 -8.12
CA ALA A 137 36.15 5.15 -6.72
C ALA A 137 34.86 4.69 -6.01
N LEU A 138 33.72 4.82 -6.66
CA LEU A 138 32.43 4.36 -6.17
C LEU A 138 32.41 2.82 -5.98
N SER A 139 32.97 2.07 -6.93
CA SER A 139 33.05 0.59 -6.80
C SER A 139 33.88 0.14 -5.61
N LEU A 140 35.01 0.80 -5.34
CA LEU A 140 35.84 0.53 -4.18
C LEU A 140 35.12 0.85 -2.86
N LEU A 141 34.45 1.99 -2.79
CA LEU A 141 33.69 2.37 -1.60
C LEU A 141 32.47 1.47 -1.37
N ARG A 142 31.84 0.93 -2.42
CA ARG A 142 30.80 -0.12 -2.27
C ARG A 142 31.35 -1.38 -1.59
N ILE A 143 32.58 -1.78 -1.92
CA ILE A 143 33.23 -2.92 -1.26
C ILE A 143 33.44 -2.61 0.23
N VAL A 144 33.87 -1.41 0.57
CA VAL A 144 34.06 -0.98 1.98
C VAL A 144 32.74 -0.99 2.73
N VAL A 145 31.70 -0.37 2.16
CA VAL A 145 30.35 -0.30 2.75
C VAL A 145 29.76 -1.69 2.93
N SER A 146 29.87 -2.57 1.92
CA SER A 146 29.38 -3.95 1.99
C SER A 146 30.07 -4.77 3.07
N ARG A 147 31.38 -4.57 3.29
CA ARG A 147 32.15 -5.28 4.33
C ARG A 147 31.87 -4.76 5.74
N ARG A 148 31.64 -3.46 5.90
CA ARG A 148 31.36 -2.82 7.20
C ARG A 148 29.89 -2.92 7.61
N GLY A 149 28.98 -3.00 6.66
CA GLY A 149 27.55 -3.13 6.90
C GLY A 149 26.87 -1.85 7.37
N LYS A 150 25.73 -2.04 7.98
CA LYS A 150 24.88 -0.97 8.51
C LYS A 150 25.52 -0.30 9.74
N ASP A 151 25.18 0.96 9.98
CA ASP A 151 25.63 1.79 11.10
C ASP A 151 27.16 2.07 11.10
N SER A 152 27.77 2.00 9.91
CA SER A 152 29.22 2.18 9.72
C SER A 152 29.62 3.57 9.23
N ALA A 153 28.67 4.46 8.93
CA ALA A 153 28.93 5.77 8.33
C ALA A 153 29.98 6.59 9.07
N SER A 154 29.90 6.68 10.40
CA SER A 154 30.84 7.47 11.21
C SER A 154 32.24 6.93 11.13
N SER A 155 32.43 5.60 11.17
CA SER A 155 33.77 4.96 11.14
C SER A 155 34.40 5.05 9.75
N VAL A 156 33.64 4.87 8.68
CA VAL A 156 34.13 4.98 7.29
C VAL A 156 34.45 6.44 6.96
N PHE A 157 33.60 7.37 7.41
CA PHE A 157 33.82 8.80 7.23
C PHE A 157 35.10 9.26 7.95
N ALA A 158 35.34 8.79 9.17
CA ALA A 158 36.58 9.06 9.90
C ALA A 158 37.80 8.51 9.14
N SER A 159 37.71 7.28 8.62
CA SER A 159 38.81 6.70 7.82
C SER A 159 39.10 7.50 6.54
N ILE A 160 38.07 8.07 5.91
CA ILE A 160 38.24 8.97 4.74
C ILE A 160 38.93 10.27 5.18
N LEU A 161 38.58 10.83 6.33
CA LEU A 161 39.26 12.04 6.85
C LEU A 161 40.73 11.78 7.17
N GLU A 162 41.03 10.66 7.82
CA GLU A 162 42.37 10.25 8.18
C GLU A 162 43.27 10.03 6.95
N THR A 163 42.73 9.51 5.87
CA THR A 163 43.46 9.16 4.64
C THR A 163 43.49 10.27 3.59
N ARG A 164 43.11 11.49 3.95
CA ARG A 164 43.01 12.63 3.02
C ARG A 164 44.33 13.01 2.33
N GLY A 165 45.47 12.68 2.91
CA GLY A 165 46.81 12.73 2.30
C GLY A 165 47.11 13.90 1.36
N THR A 166 47.79 13.60 0.26
CA THR A 166 48.16 14.54 -0.81
C THR A 166 46.99 14.79 -1.78
N HIS A 167 46.01 13.89 -1.83
CA HIS A 167 44.89 13.93 -2.79
C HIS A 167 43.62 14.44 -2.12
N GLN A 168 43.43 15.77 -2.08
CA GLN A 168 42.34 16.43 -1.40
C GLN A 168 41.10 16.57 -2.33
N SER A 169 40.44 15.49 -2.64
CA SER A 169 39.20 15.55 -3.41
C SER A 169 37.96 15.46 -2.50
N THR A 170 37.07 16.44 -2.59
CA THR A 170 35.79 16.41 -1.86
C THR A 170 34.77 15.45 -2.51
N TYR A 171 34.99 15.07 -3.75
CA TYR A 171 34.10 14.14 -4.48
C TYR A 171 34.10 12.70 -3.94
N VAL A 172 35.07 12.35 -3.08
CA VAL A 172 35.06 11.06 -2.39
C VAL A 172 33.83 10.92 -1.46
N PHE A 173 33.35 12.02 -0.90
CA PHE A 173 32.16 12.01 -0.06
C PHE A 173 30.88 11.81 -0.88
N ASP A 174 30.85 12.32 -2.11
CA ASP A 174 29.77 12.07 -3.07
C ASP A 174 29.71 10.57 -3.40
N ALA A 175 30.88 9.99 -3.67
CA ALA A 175 30.99 8.55 -3.93
C ALA A 175 30.62 7.71 -2.68
N LEU A 176 30.99 8.14 -1.47
CA LEU A 176 30.62 7.46 -0.23
C LEU A 176 29.10 7.46 0.00
N MET A 177 28.45 8.63 -0.12
CA MET A 177 27.01 8.73 0.02
C MET A 177 26.27 7.88 -1.02
N ASN A 178 26.73 7.89 -2.28
CA ASN A 178 26.18 7.03 -3.31
C ASN A 178 26.41 5.54 -3.02
N ALA A 179 27.56 5.14 -2.49
CA ALA A 179 27.85 3.76 -2.10
C ALA A 179 26.88 3.25 -1.02
N TYR A 180 26.57 4.06 -0.02
CA TYR A 180 25.55 3.75 0.99
C TYR A 180 24.16 3.69 0.39
N LEU A 181 23.80 4.62 -0.49
CA LEU A 181 22.50 4.63 -1.16
C LEU A 181 22.32 3.38 -2.04
N ASP A 182 23.36 2.98 -2.79
CA ASP A 182 23.28 1.81 -3.67
C ASP A 182 23.23 0.49 -2.88
N SER A 183 23.84 0.47 -1.69
CA SER A 183 23.77 -0.66 -0.76
C SER A 183 22.45 -0.70 0.05
N GLY A 184 21.56 0.28 -0.10
CA GLY A 184 20.30 0.35 0.62
C GLY A 184 20.39 0.90 2.05
N PHE A 185 21.56 1.34 2.50
CA PHE A 185 21.79 1.89 3.84
C PHE A 185 21.49 3.40 3.89
N VAL A 186 20.21 3.76 3.75
CA VAL A 186 19.76 5.15 3.63
C VAL A 186 20.06 5.97 4.88
N SER A 187 19.96 5.38 6.08
CA SER A 187 20.29 6.03 7.36
C SER A 187 21.76 6.43 7.42
N ASP A 188 22.66 5.54 6.94
CA ASP A 188 24.10 5.82 6.88
C ASP A 188 24.45 6.92 5.88
N ALA A 189 23.78 6.92 4.71
CA ALA A 189 23.92 7.99 3.73
C ALA A 189 23.51 9.35 4.32
N PHE A 190 22.44 9.39 5.12
CA PHE A 190 22.01 10.61 5.80
C PHE A 190 22.97 10.99 6.94
N GLN A 191 23.51 10.01 7.66
CA GLN A 191 24.55 10.27 8.65
C GLN A 191 25.82 10.87 8.03
N CYS A 192 26.20 10.43 6.84
CA CYS A 192 27.28 11.07 6.07
C CYS A 192 26.95 12.53 5.74
N PHE A 193 25.71 12.85 5.35
CA PHE A 193 25.26 14.23 5.14
C PHE A 193 25.41 15.09 6.40
N ARG A 194 25.00 14.58 7.58
CA ARG A 194 25.16 15.28 8.85
C ARG A 194 26.63 15.51 9.21
N LEU A 195 27.50 14.51 8.96
CA LEU A 195 28.94 14.62 9.19
C LEU A 195 29.57 15.65 8.26
N LEU A 196 29.18 15.69 6.98
CA LEU A 196 29.64 16.72 6.05
C LEU A 196 29.28 18.13 6.53
N ARG A 197 28.04 18.32 7.01
CA ARG A 197 27.59 19.59 7.58
C ARG A 197 28.38 19.98 8.82
N LYS A 198 28.61 19.00 9.74
CA LYS A 198 29.36 19.21 10.97
C LYS A 198 30.82 19.64 10.70
N HIS A 199 31.43 19.11 9.67
CA HIS A 199 32.82 19.40 9.31
C HIS A 199 32.96 20.53 8.26
N ASN A 200 31.87 21.24 7.94
CA ASN A 200 31.83 22.33 6.95
C ASN A 200 32.34 21.93 5.55
N PHE A 201 32.13 20.67 5.14
CA PHE A 201 32.42 20.24 3.79
C PHE A 201 31.31 20.63 2.82
N ARG A 202 31.65 20.70 1.53
CA ARG A 202 30.68 20.91 0.46
C ARG A 202 29.66 19.76 0.43
N ILE A 203 28.38 20.12 0.49
CA ILE A 203 27.27 19.16 0.42
C ILE A 203 27.01 18.79 -1.05
N PRO A 204 26.94 17.49 -1.39
CA PRO A 204 26.63 17.03 -2.74
C PRO A 204 25.12 17.06 -2.99
N PHE A 205 24.58 18.22 -3.33
CA PHE A 205 23.13 18.41 -3.50
C PHE A 205 22.50 17.49 -4.57
N HIS A 206 23.25 17.05 -5.58
CA HIS A 206 22.77 16.08 -6.56
C HIS A 206 22.49 14.70 -5.93
N VAL A 207 23.28 14.30 -4.92
CA VAL A 207 23.08 13.05 -4.16
C VAL A 207 21.90 13.19 -3.17
N CYS A 208 21.69 14.40 -2.63
CA CYS A 208 20.57 14.67 -1.72
C CYS A 208 19.20 14.42 -2.37
N GLY A 209 19.04 14.67 -3.67
CA GLY A 209 17.83 14.30 -4.40
C GLY A 209 17.58 12.80 -4.43
N CYS A 210 18.61 12.00 -4.74
CA CYS A 210 18.53 10.54 -4.72
C CYS A 210 18.30 9.99 -3.30
N LEU A 211 18.91 10.63 -2.30
CA LEU A 211 18.71 10.30 -0.89
C LEU A 211 17.24 10.48 -0.50
N LEU A 212 16.64 11.62 -0.85
CA LEU A 212 15.23 11.91 -0.58
C LEU A 212 14.31 10.89 -1.24
N ASP A 213 14.54 10.55 -2.51
CA ASP A 213 13.72 9.56 -3.23
C ASP A 213 13.78 8.17 -2.58
N LYS A 214 14.96 7.75 -2.12
CA LYS A 214 15.13 6.47 -1.43
C LYS A 214 14.53 6.49 -0.01
N MET A 215 14.66 7.59 0.72
CA MET A 215 14.00 7.79 2.02
C MET A 215 12.49 7.67 1.90
N LEU A 216 11.91 8.31 0.89
CA LEU A 216 10.48 8.26 0.62
C LEU A 216 9.99 6.85 0.25
N LYS A 217 10.85 5.97 -0.25
CA LYS A 217 10.49 4.57 -0.57
C LYS A 217 10.57 3.63 0.62
N LEU A 218 11.51 3.86 1.53
CA LEU A 218 11.88 2.92 2.59
C LEU A 218 11.40 3.35 3.98
N ASN A 219 11.29 4.64 4.25
CA ASN A 219 10.97 5.18 5.57
C ASN A 219 9.54 5.72 5.63
N SER A 220 9.04 5.92 6.88
CA SER A 220 7.83 6.70 7.11
C SER A 220 7.98 8.10 6.51
N PRO A 221 6.94 8.65 5.83
CA PRO A 221 6.98 9.99 5.26
C PRO A 221 7.29 11.08 6.29
N VAL A 222 6.98 10.86 7.56
CA VAL A 222 7.28 11.80 8.65
C VAL A 222 8.77 11.91 8.88
N VAL A 223 9.46 10.79 8.97
CA VAL A 223 10.93 10.75 9.10
C VAL A 223 11.60 11.36 7.87
N ALA A 224 11.07 11.06 6.68
CA ALA A 224 11.56 11.65 5.43
C ALA A 224 11.37 13.18 5.42
N TRP A 225 10.30 13.69 6.03
CA TRP A 225 10.05 15.13 6.18
C TRP A 225 11.08 15.81 7.09
N GLU A 226 11.36 15.25 8.27
CA GLU A 226 12.39 15.78 9.18
C GLU A 226 13.75 15.87 8.49
N TYR A 227 14.12 14.84 7.78
CA TYR A 227 15.37 14.81 7.02
C TYR A 227 15.39 15.82 5.87
N PHE A 228 14.25 15.98 5.18
CA PHE A 228 14.13 16.95 4.11
C PHE A 228 14.29 18.38 4.62
N LEU A 229 13.73 18.70 5.79
CA LEU A 229 13.94 20.00 6.44
C LEU A 229 15.43 20.25 6.72
N GLU A 230 16.16 19.28 7.28
CA GLU A 230 17.60 19.42 7.52
C GLU A 230 18.38 19.68 6.22
N ILE A 231 17.99 19.03 5.12
CA ILE A 231 18.63 19.22 3.81
C ILE A 231 18.32 20.62 3.24
N LEU A 232 17.08 21.10 3.40
CA LEU A 232 16.69 22.45 3.00
C LEU A 232 17.44 23.53 3.79
N ASP A 233 17.58 23.32 5.11
CA ASP A 233 18.30 24.24 6.01
C ASP A 233 19.81 24.26 5.75
N ALA A 234 20.31 23.23 5.09
CA ALA A 234 21.70 23.21 4.58
C ALA A 234 21.89 23.96 3.25
N GLY A 235 20.82 24.57 2.72
CA GLY A 235 20.86 25.37 1.47
C GLY A 235 20.49 24.59 0.19
N PHE A 236 19.87 23.41 0.33
CA PHE A 236 19.34 22.73 -0.85
C PHE A 236 18.19 23.55 -1.47
N PRO A 237 18.19 23.78 -2.79
CA PRO A 237 17.16 24.61 -3.42
C PRO A 237 15.78 23.92 -3.33
N PRO A 238 14.80 24.54 -2.65
CA PRO A 238 13.48 23.93 -2.49
C PRO A 238 12.75 23.88 -3.84
N LYS A 239 12.12 22.73 -4.12
CA LYS A 239 11.27 22.54 -5.30
C LYS A 239 9.88 22.07 -4.87
N VAL A 240 8.83 22.72 -5.33
CA VAL A 240 7.42 22.40 -5.01
C VAL A 240 7.09 20.92 -5.26
N TYR A 241 7.70 20.32 -6.28
CA TYR A 241 7.53 18.90 -6.58
C TYR A 241 7.90 17.99 -5.41
N ALA A 242 9.01 18.25 -4.70
CA ALA A 242 9.43 17.42 -3.56
C ALA A 242 8.42 17.48 -2.40
N PHE A 243 7.89 18.68 -2.12
CA PHE A 243 6.82 18.85 -1.13
C PHE A 243 5.56 18.08 -1.55
N ASN A 244 5.15 18.16 -2.81
CA ASN A 244 3.97 17.45 -3.31
C ASN A 244 4.10 15.92 -3.17
N VAL A 245 5.28 15.36 -3.41
CA VAL A 245 5.53 13.92 -3.22
C VAL A 245 5.39 13.51 -1.75
N LEU A 246 5.94 14.31 -0.84
CA LEU A 246 5.80 14.11 0.61
C LEU A 246 4.35 14.20 1.05
N MET A 247 3.66 15.27 0.67
CA MET A 247 2.24 15.48 0.97
C MET A 247 1.39 14.31 0.48
N HIS A 248 1.60 13.85 -0.76
CA HIS A 248 0.85 12.73 -1.32
C HIS A 248 1.02 11.43 -0.53
N LYS A 249 2.25 11.15 -0.06
CA LYS A 249 2.52 9.96 0.77
C LYS A 249 1.90 10.07 2.16
N MET A 250 2.02 11.23 2.80
CA MET A 250 1.38 11.50 4.10
C MET A 250 -0.14 11.40 4.03
N CYS A 251 -0.76 11.90 2.93
CA CYS A 251 -2.20 11.74 2.69
C CYS A 251 -2.61 10.28 2.57
N LYS A 252 -1.78 9.41 1.97
CA LYS A 252 -2.06 7.97 1.89
C LYS A 252 -2.03 7.28 3.25
N GLU A 253 -1.23 7.79 4.18
CA GLU A 253 -1.15 7.31 5.56
C GLU A 253 -2.19 7.97 6.50
N GLY A 254 -3.03 8.86 5.98
CA GLY A 254 -4.05 9.56 6.76
C GLY A 254 -3.54 10.65 7.70
N LYS A 255 -2.27 11.09 7.54
CA LYS A 255 -1.61 12.07 8.43
C LYS A 255 -1.86 13.50 7.97
N ILE A 256 -3.13 13.94 7.98
CA ILE A 256 -3.55 15.20 7.37
C ILE A 256 -2.92 16.45 8.04
N GLU A 257 -2.76 16.47 9.35
CA GLU A 257 -2.14 17.60 10.07
C GLU A 257 -0.71 17.85 9.61
N GLN A 258 0.05 16.76 9.37
CA GLN A 258 1.41 16.86 8.85
C GLN A 258 1.44 17.29 7.39
N VAL A 259 0.45 16.90 6.58
CA VAL A 259 0.30 17.41 5.21
C VAL A 259 0.09 18.91 5.20
N GLN A 260 -0.73 19.44 6.12
CA GLN A 260 -0.91 20.86 6.29
C GLN A 260 0.40 21.59 6.65
N MET A 261 1.18 21.03 7.60
CA MET A 261 2.48 21.58 7.96
C MET A 261 3.45 21.65 6.76
N VAL A 262 3.47 20.60 5.93
CA VAL A 262 4.30 20.55 4.71
C VAL A 262 3.81 21.58 3.68
N PHE A 263 2.50 21.76 3.54
CA PHE A 263 1.91 22.76 2.66
C PHE A 263 2.27 24.19 3.10
N ASP A 264 2.16 24.49 4.38
CA ASP A 264 2.48 25.81 4.93
C ASP A 264 3.97 26.15 4.76
N GLU A 265 4.85 25.14 4.84
CA GLU A 265 6.28 25.30 4.66
C GLU A 265 6.64 25.73 3.21
N ILE A 266 5.85 25.37 2.19
CA ILE A 266 6.03 25.85 0.82
C ILE A 266 6.01 27.38 0.80
N GLY A 267 5.02 28.00 1.47
CA GLY A 267 4.89 29.46 1.56
C GLY A 267 6.02 30.09 2.37
N LYS A 268 6.40 29.50 3.52
CA LYS A 268 7.50 29.99 4.38
C LYS A 268 8.84 30.02 3.63
N ARG A 269 9.07 29.10 2.67
CA ARG A 269 10.27 29.07 1.83
C ARG A 269 10.18 30.00 0.61
N GLY A 270 9.17 30.85 0.52
CA GLY A 270 8.98 31.81 -0.57
C GLY A 270 8.53 31.17 -1.89
N LEU A 271 8.09 29.91 -1.85
CA LEU A 271 7.53 29.22 -3.01
C LEU A 271 6.02 29.42 -3.09
N ARG A 272 5.48 29.40 -4.32
CA ARG A 272 4.03 29.40 -4.52
C ARG A 272 3.51 27.97 -4.61
N PRO A 273 2.51 27.57 -3.79
CA PRO A 273 1.86 26.28 -3.96
C PRO A 273 1.27 26.13 -5.36
N SER A 274 1.41 24.96 -5.94
CA SER A 274 0.86 24.63 -7.26
C SER A 274 -0.57 24.07 -7.12
N VAL A 275 -1.30 23.96 -8.24
CA VAL A 275 -2.60 23.25 -8.30
C VAL A 275 -2.50 21.86 -7.67
N VAL A 276 -1.38 21.14 -7.93
CA VAL A 276 -1.13 19.81 -7.36
C VAL A 276 -1.00 19.86 -5.83
N SER A 277 -0.36 20.91 -5.28
CA SER A 277 -0.22 21.09 -3.83
C SER A 277 -1.58 21.24 -3.16
N PHE A 278 -2.40 22.15 -3.68
CA PHE A 278 -3.77 22.34 -3.19
C PHE A 278 -4.62 21.09 -3.34
N ASN A 279 -4.63 20.49 -4.53
CA ASN A 279 -5.42 19.29 -4.81
C ASN A 279 -5.05 18.10 -3.92
N THR A 280 -3.76 17.95 -3.58
CA THR A 280 -3.30 16.92 -2.66
C THR A 280 -3.86 17.14 -1.25
N LEU A 281 -3.83 18.37 -0.78
CA LEU A 281 -4.33 18.73 0.55
C LEU A 281 -5.87 18.66 0.60
N ILE A 282 -6.58 19.18 -0.40
CA ILE A 282 -8.05 19.08 -0.53
C ILE A 282 -8.48 17.61 -0.51
N ASN A 283 -7.82 16.75 -1.30
CA ASN A 283 -8.12 15.31 -1.31
C ASN A 283 -7.85 14.66 0.06
N GLY A 284 -6.82 15.10 0.76
CA GLY A 284 -6.52 14.65 2.13
C GLY A 284 -7.67 14.98 3.09
N TYR A 285 -8.11 16.23 3.12
CA TYR A 285 -9.21 16.66 3.96
C TYR A 285 -10.55 15.99 3.59
N CYS A 286 -10.88 15.88 2.30
CA CYS A 286 -12.08 15.16 1.88
C CYS A 286 -12.07 13.69 2.28
N LYS A 287 -10.90 13.03 2.30
CA LYS A 287 -10.77 11.64 2.76
C LYS A 287 -10.88 11.48 4.28
N SER A 288 -10.46 12.48 5.04
CA SER A 288 -10.60 12.49 6.51
C SER A 288 -11.97 12.96 6.98
N GLY A 289 -12.90 13.26 6.07
CA GLY A 289 -14.25 13.73 6.41
C GLY A 289 -14.33 15.22 6.77
N ASN A 290 -13.27 16.00 6.53
CA ASN A 290 -13.30 17.45 6.79
C ASN A 290 -13.50 18.23 5.48
N LEU A 291 -14.70 18.19 4.97
CA LEU A 291 -15.06 18.80 3.70
C LEU A 291 -14.99 20.34 3.73
N GLU A 292 -15.29 20.96 4.88
CA GLU A 292 -15.27 22.42 5.05
C GLU A 292 -13.88 23.01 4.82
N GLU A 293 -12.84 22.33 5.31
CA GLU A 293 -11.45 22.71 5.03
C GLU A 293 -11.11 22.55 3.54
N GLY A 294 -11.67 21.52 2.88
CA GLY A 294 -11.55 21.36 1.43
C GLY A 294 -12.11 22.57 0.66
N PHE A 295 -13.28 23.06 1.04
CA PHE A 295 -13.87 24.28 0.46
C PHE A 295 -13.10 25.55 0.81
N ARG A 296 -12.57 25.65 2.03
CA ARG A 296 -11.71 26.77 2.42
C ARG A 296 -10.46 26.84 1.54
N LEU A 297 -9.85 25.70 1.27
CA LEU A 297 -8.68 25.60 0.39
C LEU A 297 -9.02 25.92 -1.06
N LYS A 298 -10.20 25.52 -1.58
CA LYS A 298 -10.66 25.93 -2.92
C LYS A 298 -10.74 27.46 -3.03
N ARG A 299 -11.30 28.15 -2.02
CA ARG A 299 -11.32 29.62 -1.96
C ARG A 299 -9.90 30.19 -1.92
N GLY A 300 -9.01 29.62 -1.09
CA GLY A 300 -7.60 30.03 -1.03
C GLY A 300 -6.84 29.85 -2.34
N MET A 301 -7.19 28.84 -3.17
CA MET A 301 -6.68 28.71 -4.54
C MET A 301 -7.05 29.93 -5.39
N GLU A 302 -8.31 30.32 -5.37
CA GLU A 302 -8.84 31.45 -6.15
C GLU A 302 -8.19 32.77 -5.73
N GLU A 303 -8.04 33.00 -4.42
CA GLU A 303 -7.37 34.17 -3.84
C GLU A 303 -5.88 34.25 -4.24
N SER A 304 -5.21 33.10 -4.29
CA SER A 304 -3.80 33.00 -4.71
C SER A 304 -3.60 33.05 -6.24
N LYS A 305 -4.68 33.24 -7.01
CA LYS A 305 -4.71 33.18 -8.48
C LYS A 305 -4.27 31.82 -9.06
N THR A 306 -4.43 30.78 -8.26
CA THR A 306 -4.25 29.38 -8.67
C THR A 306 -5.62 28.82 -8.96
N LEU A 307 -6.05 28.78 -10.22
CA LEU A 307 -7.43 28.40 -10.56
C LEU A 307 -7.68 26.90 -10.28
N PRO A 308 -8.83 26.57 -9.63
CA PRO A 308 -9.28 25.20 -9.51
C PRO A 308 -9.45 24.51 -10.85
N ASP A 309 -9.01 23.28 -10.97
CA ASP A 309 -9.11 22.45 -12.17
C ASP A 309 -10.20 21.38 -12.05
N VAL A 310 -10.40 20.60 -13.11
CA VAL A 310 -11.36 19.49 -13.15
C VAL A 310 -11.15 18.50 -12.00
N TYR A 311 -9.90 18.28 -11.60
CA TYR A 311 -9.57 17.38 -10.49
C TYR A 311 -10.02 17.96 -9.14
N THR A 312 -9.82 19.26 -8.90
CA THR A 312 -10.29 19.97 -7.69
C THR A 312 -11.78 19.78 -7.50
N TYR A 313 -12.58 20.05 -8.55
CA TYR A 313 -14.04 19.87 -8.52
C TYR A 313 -14.42 18.41 -8.31
N SER A 314 -13.79 17.47 -9.01
CA SER A 314 -14.10 16.04 -8.89
C SER A 314 -13.85 15.51 -7.47
N VAL A 315 -12.79 15.97 -6.79
CA VAL A 315 -12.48 15.57 -5.42
C VAL A 315 -13.52 16.12 -4.43
N LEU A 316 -13.91 17.38 -4.57
CA LEU A 316 -14.94 18.00 -3.71
C LEU A 316 -16.32 17.38 -3.94
N ILE A 317 -16.71 17.13 -5.20
CA ILE A 317 -17.95 16.41 -5.56
C ILE A 317 -17.95 15.02 -4.91
N ASN A 318 -16.83 14.28 -4.97
CA ASN A 318 -16.71 12.99 -4.31
C ASN A 318 -16.84 13.08 -2.78
N GLY A 319 -16.28 14.13 -2.17
CA GLY A 319 -16.46 14.42 -0.75
C GLY A 319 -17.93 14.65 -0.39
N LEU A 320 -18.63 15.50 -1.14
CA LEU A 320 -20.06 15.79 -0.96
C LEU A 320 -20.92 14.53 -1.13
N CYS A 321 -20.64 13.71 -2.15
CA CYS A 321 -21.35 12.44 -2.36
C CYS A 321 -21.17 11.46 -1.18
N LYS A 322 -19.99 11.42 -0.57
CA LYS A 322 -19.73 10.58 0.61
C LYS A 322 -20.47 11.05 1.86
N GLU A 323 -20.64 12.34 2.02
CA GLU A 323 -21.41 12.95 3.11
C GLU A 323 -22.92 12.98 2.82
N CYS A 324 -23.37 12.35 1.72
CA CYS A 324 -24.76 12.36 1.29
C CYS A 324 -25.33 13.77 0.98
N ARG A 325 -24.49 14.78 0.77
CA ARG A 325 -24.84 16.15 0.38
C ARG A 325 -24.97 16.26 -1.14
N LEU A 326 -25.92 15.52 -1.69
CA LEU A 326 -26.02 15.30 -3.15
C LEU A 326 -26.47 16.55 -3.91
N ASP A 327 -27.30 17.40 -3.29
CA ASP A 327 -27.78 18.62 -3.91
C ASP A 327 -26.62 19.64 -4.04
N ASP A 328 -25.78 19.74 -3.03
CA ASP A 328 -24.56 20.54 -3.08
C ASP A 328 -23.57 20.01 -4.12
N ALA A 329 -23.49 18.68 -4.29
CA ALA A 329 -22.64 18.05 -5.31
C ALA A 329 -23.11 18.42 -6.73
N ASN A 330 -24.43 18.45 -6.98
CA ASN A 330 -24.98 18.88 -8.25
C ASN A 330 -24.71 20.37 -8.50
N LEU A 331 -24.91 21.24 -7.50
CA LEU A 331 -24.60 22.67 -7.62
C LEU A 331 -23.12 22.91 -7.94
N LEU A 332 -22.22 22.15 -7.30
CA LEU A 332 -20.79 22.25 -7.57
C LEU A 332 -20.41 21.74 -8.98
N PHE A 333 -21.12 20.73 -9.47
CA PHE A 333 -20.97 20.26 -10.84
C PHE A 333 -21.43 21.32 -11.86
N ASP A 334 -22.54 21.99 -11.60
CA ASP A 334 -23.05 23.06 -12.46
C ASP A 334 -22.08 24.25 -12.44
N GLU A 335 -21.58 24.68 -11.26
CA GLU A 335 -20.52 25.71 -11.15
C GLU A 335 -19.29 25.36 -11.99
N MET A 336 -18.84 24.09 -11.95
CA MET A 336 -17.74 23.61 -12.77
C MET A 336 -17.99 23.84 -14.27
N CYS A 337 -19.22 23.53 -14.74
CA CYS A 337 -19.61 23.73 -16.13
C CYS A 337 -19.70 25.22 -16.52
N GLU A 338 -20.25 26.06 -15.65
CA GLU A 338 -20.36 27.52 -15.85
C GLU A 338 -18.98 28.19 -15.97
N ARG A 339 -17.99 27.67 -15.26
CA ARG A 339 -16.59 28.14 -15.37
C ARG A 339 -15.88 27.65 -16.63
N GLY A 340 -16.59 26.95 -17.54
CA GLY A 340 -16.03 26.43 -18.78
C GLY A 340 -15.14 25.19 -18.61
N LEU A 341 -15.11 24.58 -17.43
CA LEU A 341 -14.41 23.32 -17.21
C LEU A 341 -15.25 22.16 -17.76
N VAL A 342 -14.62 21.34 -18.59
CA VAL A 342 -15.32 20.17 -19.17
C VAL A 342 -15.24 19.00 -18.18
N PRO A 343 -16.37 18.57 -17.57
CA PRO A 343 -16.38 17.40 -16.70
C PRO A 343 -15.86 16.17 -17.44
N ASN A 344 -14.99 15.42 -16.80
CA ASN A 344 -14.48 14.17 -17.36
C ASN A 344 -15.36 12.99 -16.92
N PHE A 345 -15.06 11.82 -17.45
CA PHE A 345 -15.79 10.59 -17.13
C PHE A 345 -15.79 10.29 -15.62
N VAL A 346 -14.69 10.59 -14.90
CA VAL A 346 -14.60 10.36 -13.45
C VAL A 346 -15.62 11.21 -12.68
N THR A 347 -15.78 12.48 -13.07
CA THR A 347 -16.74 13.39 -12.43
C THR A 347 -18.17 12.86 -12.58
N PHE A 348 -18.55 12.44 -13.81
CA PHE A 348 -19.86 11.86 -14.07
C PHE A 348 -20.10 10.57 -13.28
N THR A 349 -19.15 9.63 -13.34
CA THR A 349 -19.26 8.34 -12.62
C THR A 349 -19.34 8.54 -11.11
N THR A 350 -18.62 9.53 -10.55
CA THR A 350 -18.71 9.85 -9.14
C THR A 350 -20.08 10.36 -8.72
N LEU A 351 -20.69 11.24 -9.52
CA LEU A 351 -22.06 11.74 -9.27
C LEU A 351 -23.08 10.61 -9.41
N ILE A 352 -22.98 9.81 -10.45
CA ILE A 352 -23.85 8.63 -10.67
C ILE A 352 -23.75 7.69 -9.47
N ASP A 353 -22.53 7.36 -9.01
CA ASP A 353 -22.31 6.49 -7.85
C ASP A 353 -22.92 7.08 -6.56
N GLY A 354 -22.73 8.37 -6.34
CA GLY A 354 -23.35 9.08 -5.21
C GLY A 354 -24.86 8.99 -5.21
N GLN A 355 -25.49 9.27 -6.35
CA GLN A 355 -26.96 9.21 -6.50
C GLN A 355 -27.48 7.77 -6.35
N CYS A 356 -26.82 6.78 -6.98
CA CYS A 356 -27.19 5.37 -6.88
C CYS A 356 -27.09 4.83 -5.45
N LYS A 357 -26.04 5.17 -4.70
CA LYS A 357 -25.86 4.76 -3.31
C LYS A 357 -26.95 5.27 -2.38
N ASN A 358 -27.50 6.42 -2.69
CA ASN A 358 -28.56 7.05 -1.90
C ASN A 358 -29.98 6.79 -2.47
N GLY A 359 -30.13 5.85 -3.41
CA GLY A 359 -31.42 5.44 -3.96
C GLY A 359 -32.06 6.43 -4.93
N ARG A 360 -31.37 7.51 -5.32
CA ARG A 360 -31.88 8.53 -6.23
C ARG A 360 -31.63 8.13 -7.70
N ILE A 361 -32.14 6.98 -8.11
CA ILE A 361 -31.82 6.37 -9.43
C ILE A 361 -32.27 7.25 -10.59
N GLY A 362 -33.44 7.94 -10.48
CA GLY A 362 -33.91 8.85 -11.53
C GLY A 362 -32.86 9.92 -11.86
N LEU A 363 -32.28 10.58 -10.84
CA LEU A 363 -31.24 11.58 -11.02
C LEU A 363 -29.93 10.97 -11.56
N ALA A 364 -29.58 9.75 -11.12
CA ALA A 364 -28.44 9.04 -11.67
C ALA A 364 -28.57 8.80 -13.18
N MET A 365 -29.76 8.40 -13.63
CA MET A 365 -30.07 8.20 -15.05
C MET A 365 -30.08 9.52 -15.85
N GLU A 366 -30.55 10.63 -15.26
CA GLU A 366 -30.45 11.95 -15.90
C GLU A 366 -28.98 12.38 -16.09
N ILE A 367 -28.14 12.17 -15.07
CA ILE A 367 -26.71 12.46 -15.16
C ILE A 367 -26.03 11.57 -16.22
N TYR A 368 -26.43 10.31 -16.29
CA TYR A 368 -25.98 9.38 -17.33
C TYR A 368 -26.37 9.87 -18.74
N GLN A 369 -27.60 10.31 -18.95
CA GLN A 369 -28.02 10.88 -20.23
C GLN A 369 -27.24 12.17 -20.58
N LYS A 370 -26.97 13.04 -19.59
CA LYS A 370 -26.10 14.22 -19.78
C LYS A 370 -24.67 13.82 -20.18
N MET A 371 -24.13 12.71 -19.62
CA MET A 371 -22.82 12.15 -19.99
C MET A 371 -22.81 11.73 -21.47
N LEU A 372 -23.81 10.98 -21.91
CA LEU A 372 -23.96 10.54 -23.31
C LEU A 372 -24.13 11.72 -24.27
N GLY A 373 -24.97 12.70 -23.90
CA GLY A 373 -25.24 13.91 -24.69
C GLY A 373 -23.98 14.76 -24.93
N ARG A 374 -22.96 14.63 -24.06
CA ARG A 374 -21.64 15.26 -24.23
C ARG A 374 -20.63 14.39 -24.99
N GLY A 375 -21.05 13.25 -25.51
CA GLY A 375 -20.18 12.32 -26.24
C GLY A 375 -19.16 11.56 -25.36
N ILE A 376 -19.33 11.59 -24.04
CA ILE A 376 -18.48 10.85 -23.11
C ILE A 376 -18.99 9.40 -23.04
N LYS A 377 -18.15 8.46 -23.47
CA LYS A 377 -18.52 7.04 -23.48
C LYS A 377 -18.44 6.46 -22.08
N PRO A 378 -19.51 5.79 -21.60
CA PRO A 378 -19.48 5.04 -20.35
C PRO A 378 -18.48 3.89 -20.42
N ASP A 379 -17.88 3.57 -19.32
CA ASP A 379 -17.02 2.39 -19.13
C ASP A 379 -17.74 1.30 -18.32
N VAL A 380 -17.07 0.17 -18.12
CA VAL A 380 -17.59 -0.95 -17.31
C VAL A 380 -17.99 -0.49 -15.90
N ILE A 381 -17.25 0.45 -15.31
CA ILE A 381 -17.49 0.94 -13.94
C ILE A 381 -18.81 1.73 -13.90
N THR A 382 -19.03 2.62 -14.87
CA THR A 382 -20.25 3.42 -14.96
C THR A 382 -21.48 2.53 -15.11
N TYR A 383 -21.44 1.55 -16.03
CA TYR A 383 -22.53 0.58 -16.22
C TYR A 383 -22.77 -0.24 -14.94
N ASN A 384 -21.74 -0.81 -14.34
CA ASN A 384 -21.86 -1.60 -13.12
C ASN A 384 -22.43 -0.78 -11.94
N THR A 385 -22.10 0.50 -11.87
CA THR A 385 -22.65 1.41 -10.84
C THR A 385 -24.16 1.61 -11.02
N LEU A 386 -24.61 1.89 -12.26
CA LEU A 386 -26.02 2.06 -12.58
C LEU A 386 -26.80 0.76 -12.38
N ILE A 387 -26.29 -0.36 -12.88
CA ILE A 387 -26.89 -1.69 -12.71
C ILE A 387 -27.06 -2.03 -11.22
N ASN A 388 -26.01 -1.79 -10.40
CA ASN A 388 -26.09 -2.00 -8.96
C ASN A 388 -27.14 -1.09 -8.29
N GLY A 389 -27.21 0.17 -8.71
CA GLY A 389 -28.24 1.10 -8.24
C GLY A 389 -29.65 0.61 -8.57
N LEU A 390 -29.91 0.21 -9.81
CA LEU A 390 -31.19 -0.31 -10.29
C LEU A 390 -31.57 -1.62 -9.58
N CYS A 391 -30.61 -2.54 -9.40
CA CYS A 391 -30.84 -3.78 -8.66
C CYS A 391 -31.22 -3.53 -7.20
N LYS A 392 -30.66 -2.49 -6.55
CA LYS A 392 -31.01 -2.14 -5.16
C LYS A 392 -32.41 -1.58 -4.99
N VAL A 393 -32.96 -0.93 -6.01
CA VAL A 393 -34.36 -0.43 -6.00
C VAL A 393 -35.34 -1.41 -6.63
N GLY A 394 -34.86 -2.59 -7.07
CA GLY A 394 -35.69 -3.65 -7.63
C GLY A 394 -36.07 -3.46 -9.12
N ASP A 395 -35.53 -2.46 -9.82
CA ASP A 395 -35.80 -2.26 -11.26
C ASP A 395 -34.88 -3.13 -12.13
N LEU A 396 -35.14 -4.44 -12.08
CA LEU A 396 -34.40 -5.44 -12.84
C LEU A 396 -34.61 -5.30 -14.36
N LYS A 397 -35.72 -4.72 -14.79
CA LYS A 397 -36.00 -4.54 -16.22
C LYS A 397 -35.06 -3.52 -16.85
N GLU A 398 -34.88 -2.38 -16.19
CA GLU A 398 -33.97 -1.35 -16.65
C GLU A 398 -32.50 -1.77 -16.51
N ALA A 399 -32.19 -2.52 -15.43
CA ALA A 399 -30.86 -3.09 -15.25
C ALA A 399 -30.43 -4.02 -16.41
N ARG A 400 -31.34 -4.87 -16.90
CA ARG A 400 -31.09 -5.73 -18.07
C ARG A 400 -30.92 -4.95 -19.37
N LYS A 401 -31.72 -3.91 -19.60
CA LYS A 401 -31.55 -3.03 -20.76
C LYS A 401 -30.18 -2.37 -20.78
N LEU A 402 -29.68 -1.94 -19.62
CA LEU A 402 -28.32 -1.40 -19.54
C LEU A 402 -27.24 -2.43 -19.89
N VAL A 403 -27.43 -3.70 -19.57
CA VAL A 403 -26.49 -4.76 -19.99
C VAL A 403 -26.56 -5.00 -21.50
N GLU A 404 -27.75 -4.94 -22.09
CA GLU A 404 -27.92 -5.00 -23.56
C GLU A 404 -27.21 -3.80 -24.22
N GLU A 405 -27.45 -2.59 -23.72
CA GLU A 405 -26.79 -1.36 -24.18
C GLU A 405 -25.27 -1.45 -24.07
N MET A 406 -24.76 -1.97 -22.93
CA MET A 406 -23.34 -2.20 -22.69
C MET A 406 -22.73 -3.09 -23.79
N ASN A 407 -23.41 -4.18 -24.17
CA ASN A 407 -22.98 -5.06 -25.26
C ASN A 407 -23.03 -4.34 -26.62
N MET A 408 -24.09 -3.57 -26.89
CA MET A 408 -24.26 -2.82 -28.16
C MET A 408 -23.19 -1.72 -28.33
N THR A 409 -22.76 -1.11 -27.25
CA THR A 409 -21.70 -0.09 -27.25
C THR A 409 -20.29 -0.68 -27.32
N GLY A 410 -20.18 -2.03 -27.33
CA GLY A 410 -18.89 -2.74 -27.39
C GLY A 410 -18.17 -2.85 -26.04
N VAL A 411 -18.81 -2.46 -24.96
CA VAL A 411 -18.30 -2.62 -23.59
C VAL A 411 -18.75 -4.00 -23.10
N ARG A 412 -17.81 -4.92 -22.92
CA ARG A 412 -18.16 -6.30 -22.51
C ARG A 412 -18.51 -6.35 -21.03
N PRO A 413 -19.69 -6.94 -20.66
CA PRO A 413 -20.01 -7.23 -19.28
C PRO A 413 -18.94 -8.13 -18.64
N ASP A 414 -18.59 -7.83 -17.41
CA ASP A 414 -17.62 -8.59 -16.63
C ASP A 414 -18.31 -9.46 -15.55
N THR A 415 -17.51 -10.19 -14.78
CA THR A 415 -18.03 -11.00 -13.66
C THR A 415 -18.83 -10.15 -12.68
N ILE A 416 -18.41 -8.89 -12.42
CA ILE A 416 -19.12 -7.99 -11.49
C ILE A 416 -20.50 -7.63 -12.02
N THR A 417 -20.61 -7.35 -13.32
CA THR A 417 -21.90 -7.04 -13.97
C THR A 417 -22.93 -8.15 -13.74
N TYR A 418 -22.55 -9.38 -14.07
CA TYR A 418 -23.46 -10.53 -13.95
C TYR A 418 -23.74 -10.90 -12.50
N THR A 419 -22.72 -10.86 -11.62
CA THR A 419 -22.88 -11.11 -10.19
C THR A 419 -23.84 -10.13 -9.55
N THR A 420 -23.77 -8.84 -9.93
CA THR A 420 -24.69 -7.81 -9.45
C THR A 420 -26.13 -8.08 -9.88
N LEU A 421 -26.35 -8.51 -11.13
CA LEU A 421 -27.67 -8.89 -11.62
C LEU A 421 -28.22 -10.14 -10.93
N ILE A 422 -27.38 -11.17 -10.75
CA ILE A 422 -27.76 -12.40 -10.03
C ILE A 422 -28.18 -12.05 -8.60
N ASP A 423 -27.40 -11.24 -7.89
CA ASP A 423 -27.71 -10.81 -6.52
C ASP A 423 -29.02 -10.01 -6.47
N GLY A 424 -29.22 -9.07 -7.41
CA GLY A 424 -30.46 -8.31 -7.55
C GLY A 424 -31.66 -9.21 -7.80
N CYS A 425 -31.58 -10.13 -8.77
CA CYS A 425 -32.63 -11.09 -9.06
C CYS A 425 -32.96 -11.98 -7.86
N CYS A 426 -31.94 -12.48 -7.16
CA CYS A 426 -32.12 -13.30 -5.96
C CYS A 426 -32.79 -12.51 -4.82
N LYS A 427 -32.50 -11.22 -4.66
CA LYS A 427 -33.10 -10.36 -3.63
C LYS A 427 -34.56 -10.08 -3.88
N GLU A 428 -34.94 -9.87 -5.13
CA GLU A 428 -36.31 -9.66 -5.56
C GLU A 428 -37.15 -10.95 -5.68
N GLY A 429 -36.52 -12.13 -5.47
CA GLY A 429 -37.20 -13.42 -5.58
C GLY A 429 -37.33 -13.97 -7.01
N ASP A 430 -36.73 -13.32 -8.00
CA ASP A 430 -36.71 -13.79 -9.39
C ASP A 430 -35.55 -14.78 -9.60
N LEU A 431 -35.65 -15.92 -8.94
CA LEU A 431 -34.62 -16.97 -9.00
C LEU A 431 -34.49 -17.58 -10.40
N HIS A 432 -35.59 -17.60 -11.18
CA HIS A 432 -35.57 -18.11 -12.56
C HIS A 432 -34.58 -17.29 -13.41
N SER A 433 -34.73 -15.98 -13.38
CA SER A 433 -33.85 -15.05 -14.09
C SER A 433 -32.41 -15.13 -13.60
N ALA A 434 -32.18 -15.29 -12.28
CA ALA A 434 -30.84 -15.46 -11.74
C ALA A 434 -30.13 -16.71 -12.30
N LEU A 435 -30.86 -17.82 -12.44
CA LEU A 435 -30.33 -19.06 -13.02
C LEU A 435 -30.12 -18.96 -14.55
N GLU A 436 -30.96 -18.22 -15.27
CA GLU A 436 -30.73 -17.93 -16.69
C GLU A 436 -29.45 -17.10 -16.90
N ILE A 437 -29.26 -16.06 -16.10
CA ILE A 437 -28.02 -15.23 -16.14
C ILE A 437 -26.79 -16.09 -15.85
N ARG A 438 -26.86 -16.97 -14.83
CA ARG A 438 -25.79 -17.93 -14.54
C ARG A 438 -25.47 -18.82 -15.76
N GLN A 439 -26.49 -19.34 -16.41
CA GLN A 439 -26.31 -20.18 -17.61
C GLN A 439 -25.66 -19.38 -18.74
N GLY A 440 -26.05 -18.13 -18.93
CA GLY A 440 -25.44 -17.20 -19.89
C GLY A 440 -23.95 -16.95 -19.60
N MET A 441 -23.58 -16.76 -18.33
CA MET A 441 -22.17 -16.63 -17.92
C MET A 441 -21.34 -17.86 -18.31
N ILE A 442 -21.86 -19.05 -18.03
CA ILE A 442 -21.18 -20.32 -18.35
C ILE A 442 -20.96 -20.47 -19.86
N ILE A 443 -21.97 -20.16 -20.68
CA ILE A 443 -21.88 -20.22 -22.15
C ILE A 443 -20.82 -19.25 -22.68
N GLN A 444 -20.70 -18.07 -22.05
CA GLN A 444 -19.68 -17.07 -22.41
C GLN A 444 -18.29 -17.37 -21.83
N GLY A 445 -18.13 -18.46 -21.08
CA GLY A 445 -16.87 -18.81 -20.43
C GLY A 445 -16.48 -17.91 -19.26
N ILE A 446 -17.43 -17.15 -18.70
CA ILE A 446 -17.23 -16.29 -17.54
C ILE A 446 -17.44 -17.15 -16.28
N LYS A 447 -16.43 -17.20 -15.41
CA LYS A 447 -16.53 -17.97 -14.17
C LYS A 447 -17.34 -17.19 -13.12
N LEU A 448 -18.20 -17.94 -12.39
CA LEU A 448 -18.84 -17.38 -11.19
C LEU A 448 -17.77 -17.09 -10.13
N ASP A 449 -18.01 -16.04 -9.37
CA ASP A 449 -17.21 -15.70 -8.17
C ASP A 449 -17.93 -16.14 -6.88
N ASN A 450 -17.26 -15.99 -5.75
CA ASN A 450 -17.81 -16.34 -4.45
C ASN A 450 -19.13 -15.60 -4.17
N VAL A 451 -19.26 -14.35 -4.62
CA VAL A 451 -20.46 -13.53 -4.38
C VAL A 451 -21.65 -14.04 -5.17
N ALA A 452 -21.45 -14.42 -6.44
CA ALA A 452 -22.48 -15.01 -7.28
C ALA A 452 -23.00 -16.35 -6.72
N PHE A 453 -22.08 -17.22 -6.28
CA PHE A 453 -22.47 -18.48 -5.64
C PHE A 453 -23.28 -18.25 -4.36
N THR A 454 -22.80 -17.37 -3.48
CA THR A 454 -23.48 -17.03 -2.22
C THR A 454 -24.86 -16.43 -2.47
N ALA A 455 -25.01 -15.54 -3.47
CA ALA A 455 -26.29 -14.95 -3.87
C ALA A 455 -27.27 -16.02 -4.36
N LEU A 456 -26.84 -16.93 -5.25
CA LEU A 456 -27.66 -18.04 -5.74
C LEU A 456 -28.07 -19.00 -4.61
N ILE A 457 -27.16 -19.39 -3.74
CA ILE A 457 -27.42 -20.22 -2.57
C ILE A 457 -28.47 -19.55 -1.66
N SER A 458 -28.31 -18.26 -1.40
CA SER A 458 -29.24 -17.46 -0.59
C SER A 458 -30.64 -17.44 -1.22
N GLY A 459 -30.73 -17.19 -2.53
CA GLY A 459 -31.98 -17.20 -3.29
C GLY A 459 -32.67 -18.58 -3.24
N LEU A 460 -31.92 -19.66 -3.50
CA LEU A 460 -32.41 -21.03 -3.45
C LEU A 460 -32.90 -21.41 -2.04
N CYS A 461 -32.18 -21.05 -0.99
CA CYS A 461 -32.58 -21.29 0.40
C CYS A 461 -33.86 -20.52 0.76
N ARG A 462 -34.01 -19.28 0.28
CA ARG A 462 -35.18 -18.44 0.53
C ARG A 462 -36.43 -19.02 -0.13
N GLU A 463 -36.34 -19.56 -1.34
CA GLU A 463 -37.41 -20.28 -1.99
C GLU A 463 -37.63 -21.71 -1.46
N GLY A 464 -36.81 -22.13 -0.53
CA GLY A 464 -36.86 -23.48 0.03
C GLY A 464 -36.35 -24.57 -0.90
N ARG A 465 -35.65 -24.26 -1.99
CA ARG A 465 -34.99 -25.23 -2.89
C ARG A 465 -33.65 -25.71 -2.31
N THR A 466 -33.72 -26.29 -1.12
CA THR A 466 -32.53 -26.63 -0.30
C THR A 466 -31.61 -27.66 -0.94
N LEU A 467 -32.15 -28.60 -1.73
CA LEU A 467 -31.33 -29.59 -2.45
C LEU A 467 -30.53 -28.92 -3.60
N ASP A 468 -31.11 -27.94 -4.26
CA ASP A 468 -30.41 -27.20 -5.30
C ASP A 468 -29.35 -26.24 -4.69
N ALA A 469 -29.66 -25.67 -3.50
CA ALA A 469 -28.69 -24.88 -2.72
C ALA A 469 -27.48 -25.73 -2.31
N GLU A 470 -27.71 -26.99 -1.87
CA GLU A 470 -26.62 -27.92 -1.57
C GLU A 470 -25.77 -28.23 -2.81
N LYS A 471 -26.42 -28.54 -3.96
CA LYS A 471 -25.69 -28.76 -5.22
C LYS A 471 -24.82 -27.55 -5.60
N MET A 472 -25.36 -26.33 -5.42
CA MET A 472 -24.62 -25.09 -5.70
C MET A 472 -23.43 -24.94 -4.75
N LEU A 473 -23.58 -25.30 -3.47
CA LEU A 473 -22.47 -25.32 -2.51
C LEU A 473 -21.38 -26.33 -2.91
N ARG A 474 -21.77 -27.54 -3.39
CA ARG A 474 -20.80 -28.53 -3.91
C ARG A 474 -20.06 -28.01 -5.14
N GLU A 475 -20.78 -27.41 -6.09
CA GLU A 475 -20.18 -26.81 -7.28
C GLU A 475 -19.18 -25.69 -6.94
N MET A 476 -19.49 -24.88 -5.92
CA MET A 476 -18.57 -23.87 -5.40
C MET A 476 -17.27 -24.49 -4.89
N LEU A 477 -17.37 -25.55 -4.08
CA LEU A 477 -16.23 -26.31 -3.54
C LEU A 477 -15.42 -26.98 -4.68
N ASP A 478 -16.09 -27.65 -5.61
CA ASP A 478 -15.45 -28.33 -6.77
C ASP A 478 -14.73 -27.35 -7.69
N SER A 479 -15.18 -26.09 -7.72
CA SER A 479 -14.52 -24.99 -8.45
C SER A 479 -13.27 -24.46 -7.70
N GLY A 480 -12.92 -25.04 -6.55
CA GLY A 480 -11.79 -24.62 -5.72
C GLY A 480 -12.03 -23.35 -4.90
N MET A 481 -13.28 -22.87 -4.86
CA MET A 481 -13.65 -21.72 -4.03
C MET A 481 -14.02 -22.17 -2.63
N LYS A 482 -13.65 -21.36 -1.64
CA LYS A 482 -13.99 -21.64 -0.23
C LYS A 482 -15.25 -20.86 0.12
N PRO A 483 -16.37 -21.56 0.46
CA PRO A 483 -17.54 -20.91 1.06
C PRO A 483 -17.13 -20.23 2.37
N ASP A 484 -17.81 -19.16 2.74
CA ASP A 484 -17.65 -18.58 4.08
C ASP A 484 -18.61 -19.25 5.10
N ASP A 485 -18.42 -18.90 6.38
CA ASP A 485 -19.28 -19.34 7.49
C ASP A 485 -20.76 -19.03 7.22
N ALA A 486 -21.05 -17.86 6.67
CA ALA A 486 -22.40 -17.43 6.35
C ALA A 486 -23.06 -18.32 5.28
N THR A 487 -22.30 -18.71 4.24
CA THR A 487 -22.80 -19.57 3.16
C THR A 487 -23.19 -20.96 3.68
N TYR A 488 -22.34 -21.60 4.48
CA TYR A 488 -22.68 -22.86 5.14
C TYR A 488 -23.92 -22.72 6.02
N THR A 489 -23.96 -21.67 6.84
CA THR A 489 -25.06 -21.40 7.78
C THR A 489 -26.38 -21.21 7.05
N MET A 490 -26.40 -20.52 5.90
CA MET A 490 -27.63 -20.36 5.10
C MET A 490 -28.18 -21.69 4.59
N VAL A 491 -27.33 -22.59 4.13
CA VAL A 491 -27.77 -23.93 3.65
C VAL A 491 -28.26 -24.78 4.83
N ILE A 492 -27.55 -24.76 5.96
CA ILE A 492 -27.97 -25.44 7.20
C ILE A 492 -29.34 -24.94 7.65
N ASP A 493 -29.54 -23.62 7.72
CA ASP A 493 -30.82 -23.02 8.12
C ASP A 493 -31.94 -23.40 7.15
N GLY A 494 -31.64 -23.37 5.83
CA GLY A 494 -32.58 -23.80 4.79
C GLY A 494 -33.08 -25.26 5.03
N PHE A 495 -32.18 -26.20 5.29
CA PHE A 495 -32.54 -27.58 5.59
C PHE A 495 -33.31 -27.72 6.92
N CYS A 496 -32.91 -26.98 7.94
CA CYS A 496 -33.59 -26.96 9.24
C CYS A 496 -35.01 -26.41 9.15
N LYS A 497 -35.24 -25.35 8.35
CA LYS A 497 -36.57 -24.79 8.06
C LYS A 497 -37.49 -25.78 7.36
N LYS A 498 -36.95 -26.67 6.53
CA LYS A 498 -37.67 -27.78 5.87
C LYS A 498 -37.83 -29.05 6.76
N GLY A 499 -37.34 -29.02 7.98
CA GLY A 499 -37.41 -30.17 8.90
C GLY A 499 -36.32 -31.23 8.67
N ASN A 500 -35.40 -31.03 7.72
CA ASN A 500 -34.31 -31.97 7.47
C ASN A 500 -33.08 -31.64 8.31
N VAL A 501 -33.22 -31.70 9.63
CA VAL A 501 -32.15 -31.39 10.60
C VAL A 501 -30.96 -32.35 10.48
N LYS A 502 -31.19 -33.59 10.01
CA LYS A 502 -30.09 -34.56 9.79
C LYS A 502 -29.09 -34.05 8.77
N MET A 503 -29.59 -33.44 7.69
CA MET A 503 -28.72 -32.84 6.66
C MET A 503 -28.00 -31.61 7.21
N GLY A 504 -28.66 -30.81 8.05
CA GLY A 504 -28.05 -29.69 8.75
C GLY A 504 -26.84 -30.10 9.59
N PHE A 505 -26.98 -31.20 10.38
CA PHE A 505 -25.85 -31.73 11.14
C PHE A 505 -24.71 -32.31 10.28
N LYS A 506 -25.05 -32.91 9.14
CA LYS A 506 -24.04 -33.38 8.18
C LYS A 506 -23.21 -32.20 7.67
N LEU A 507 -23.85 -31.13 7.26
CA LEU A 507 -23.19 -29.92 6.78
C LEU A 507 -22.39 -29.22 7.88
N LEU A 508 -22.88 -29.20 9.14
CA LEU A 508 -22.11 -28.69 10.27
C LEU A 508 -20.79 -29.46 10.46
N LYS A 509 -20.84 -30.79 10.33
CA LYS A 509 -19.63 -31.61 10.44
C LYS A 509 -18.66 -31.36 9.27
N GLU A 510 -19.16 -31.18 8.06
CA GLU A 510 -18.36 -30.83 6.89
C GLU A 510 -17.71 -29.45 7.07
N MET A 511 -18.46 -28.43 7.49
CA MET A 511 -17.98 -27.11 7.82
C MET A 511 -16.81 -27.18 8.83
N GLN A 512 -16.93 -28.01 9.88
CA GLN A 512 -15.86 -28.21 10.85
C GLN A 512 -14.65 -28.95 10.26
N SER A 513 -14.88 -29.91 9.34
CA SER A 513 -13.77 -30.61 8.66
C SER A 513 -13.00 -29.73 7.68
N ASP A 514 -13.61 -28.64 7.20
CA ASP A 514 -13.00 -27.64 6.34
C ASP A 514 -12.36 -26.48 7.14
N ASP A 515 -12.09 -26.70 8.44
CA ASP A 515 -11.46 -25.76 9.38
C ASP A 515 -12.28 -24.49 9.68
N TYR A 516 -13.60 -24.49 9.43
CA TYR A 516 -14.47 -23.39 9.85
C TYR A 516 -14.96 -23.59 11.28
N VAL A 517 -14.93 -22.53 12.05
CA VAL A 517 -15.51 -22.51 13.41
C VAL A 517 -16.97 -22.07 13.30
N PRO A 518 -17.95 -22.97 13.59
CA PRO A 518 -19.35 -22.59 13.54
C PRO A 518 -19.68 -21.48 14.52
N SER A 519 -20.39 -20.45 14.05
CA SER A 519 -20.83 -19.32 14.87
C SER A 519 -22.10 -19.67 15.68
N PHE A 520 -22.45 -18.81 16.64
CA PHE A 520 -23.73 -18.96 17.36
C PHE A 520 -24.93 -18.98 16.40
N VAL A 521 -24.85 -18.31 15.24
CA VAL A 521 -25.92 -18.31 14.22
C VAL A 521 -26.16 -19.71 13.65
N THR A 522 -25.08 -20.45 13.38
CA THR A 522 -25.15 -21.83 12.87
C THR A 522 -25.82 -22.75 13.87
N TYR A 523 -25.46 -22.65 15.17
CA TYR A 523 -26.09 -23.41 16.25
C TYR A 523 -27.56 -23.01 16.43
N ASN A 524 -27.89 -21.72 16.34
CA ASN A 524 -29.26 -21.22 16.42
C ASN A 524 -30.15 -21.77 15.29
N ALA A 525 -29.63 -21.86 14.07
CA ALA A 525 -30.35 -22.48 12.96
C ALA A 525 -30.70 -23.94 13.21
N LEU A 526 -29.75 -24.74 13.71
CA LEU A 526 -29.97 -26.13 14.07
C LEU A 526 -30.92 -26.30 15.27
N MET A 527 -30.77 -25.49 16.32
CA MET A 527 -31.66 -25.49 17.48
C MET A 527 -33.11 -25.16 17.08
N ASN A 528 -33.31 -24.15 16.24
CA ASN A 528 -34.62 -23.77 15.71
C ASN A 528 -35.25 -24.94 14.93
N GLY A 529 -34.47 -25.65 14.11
CA GLY A 529 -34.92 -26.85 13.41
C GLY A 529 -35.34 -27.97 14.37
N LEU A 530 -34.54 -28.25 15.41
CA LEU A 530 -34.85 -29.25 16.44
C LEU A 530 -36.12 -28.88 17.24
N CYS A 531 -36.25 -27.62 17.64
CA CYS A 531 -37.42 -27.10 18.36
C CYS A 531 -38.71 -27.23 17.53
N LYS A 532 -38.65 -26.89 16.22
CA LYS A 532 -39.80 -27.07 15.31
C LYS A 532 -40.24 -28.53 15.17
N LEU A 533 -39.32 -29.49 15.27
CA LEU A 533 -39.61 -30.92 15.25
C LEU A 533 -40.01 -31.49 16.65
N GLY A 534 -40.09 -30.65 17.65
CA GLY A 534 -40.38 -31.08 19.02
C GLY A 534 -39.25 -31.89 19.72
N GLN A 535 -38.05 -31.88 19.14
CA GLN A 535 -36.88 -32.63 19.67
C GLN A 535 -36.14 -31.83 20.76
N MET A 536 -36.83 -31.44 21.81
CA MET A 536 -36.33 -30.55 22.86
C MET A 536 -35.09 -31.08 23.59
N LYS A 537 -35.02 -32.41 23.83
CA LYS A 537 -33.84 -33.05 24.45
C LYS A 537 -32.58 -32.82 23.59
N ASN A 538 -32.71 -32.99 22.27
CA ASN A 538 -31.59 -32.78 21.32
C ASN A 538 -31.21 -31.31 21.24
N ALA A 539 -32.17 -30.37 21.31
CA ALA A 539 -31.91 -28.95 21.35
C ALA A 539 -31.12 -28.53 22.60
N SER A 540 -31.49 -29.07 23.79
CA SER A 540 -30.74 -28.81 25.02
C SER A 540 -29.33 -29.42 24.99
N MET A 541 -29.16 -30.62 24.42
CA MET A 541 -27.84 -31.21 24.20
C MET A 541 -26.97 -30.37 23.28
N LEU A 542 -27.56 -29.78 22.24
CA LEU A 542 -26.86 -28.91 21.32
C LEU A 542 -26.39 -27.58 21.98
N LEU A 543 -27.22 -27.03 22.90
CA LEU A 543 -26.82 -25.88 23.71
C LEU A 543 -25.59 -26.20 24.56
N HIS A 544 -25.59 -27.35 25.23
CA HIS A 544 -24.43 -27.75 26.04
C HIS A 544 -23.19 -27.99 25.17
N ALA A 545 -23.34 -28.59 23.99
CA ALA A 545 -22.23 -28.78 23.05
C ALA A 545 -21.65 -27.44 22.58
N MET A 546 -22.52 -26.48 22.27
CA MET A 546 -22.13 -25.10 21.88
C MET A 546 -21.28 -24.43 22.98
N ILE A 547 -21.73 -24.51 24.24
CA ILE A 547 -21.02 -23.95 25.39
C ILE A 547 -19.67 -24.66 25.61
N ASN A 548 -19.64 -26.00 25.53
CA ASN A 548 -18.41 -26.78 25.70
C ASN A 548 -17.36 -26.49 24.60
N LEU A 549 -17.79 -26.11 23.43
CA LEU A 549 -16.93 -25.69 22.32
C LEU A 549 -16.51 -24.22 22.41
N GLY A 550 -16.88 -23.51 23.48
CA GLY A 550 -16.49 -22.12 23.71
C GLY A 550 -17.32 -21.09 22.94
N VAL A 551 -18.41 -21.50 22.29
CA VAL A 551 -19.32 -20.58 21.60
C VAL A 551 -20.37 -20.08 22.59
N ALA A 552 -20.33 -18.79 22.91
CA ALA A 552 -21.27 -18.19 23.86
C ALA A 552 -22.69 -18.09 23.25
N PRO A 553 -23.73 -18.63 23.92
CA PRO A 553 -25.11 -18.42 23.52
C PRO A 553 -25.51 -16.94 23.65
N ASP A 554 -26.32 -16.47 22.71
CA ASP A 554 -26.90 -15.13 22.73
C ASP A 554 -28.39 -15.18 23.20
N ASP A 555 -29.02 -14.01 23.31
CA ASP A 555 -30.42 -13.89 23.69
C ASP A 555 -31.34 -14.62 22.69
N ILE A 556 -30.96 -14.66 21.41
CA ILE A 556 -31.71 -15.37 20.36
C ILE A 556 -31.66 -16.88 20.60
N THR A 557 -30.49 -17.43 21.00
CA THR A 557 -30.33 -18.83 21.36
C THR A 557 -31.34 -19.26 22.43
N TYR A 558 -31.42 -18.46 23.49
CA TYR A 558 -32.34 -18.76 24.60
C TYR A 558 -33.82 -18.58 24.21
N ASN A 559 -34.13 -17.55 23.43
CA ASN A 559 -35.50 -17.31 22.92
C ASN A 559 -35.98 -18.49 22.05
N ILE A 560 -35.12 -19.03 21.17
CA ILE A 560 -35.44 -20.22 20.35
C ILE A 560 -35.80 -21.42 21.25
N LEU A 561 -35.02 -21.66 22.28
CA LEU A 561 -35.27 -22.77 23.22
C LEU A 561 -36.53 -22.55 24.05
N LEU A 562 -36.75 -21.33 24.56
CA LEU A 562 -37.95 -20.97 25.30
C LEU A 562 -39.20 -21.13 24.44
N GLU A 563 -39.20 -20.65 23.20
CA GLU A 563 -40.30 -20.84 22.26
C GLU A 563 -40.56 -22.32 21.96
N GLY A 564 -39.50 -23.10 21.77
CA GLY A 564 -39.59 -24.56 21.58
C GLY A 564 -40.22 -25.28 22.79
N HIS A 565 -39.78 -24.92 23.99
CA HIS A 565 -40.36 -25.50 25.23
C HIS A 565 -41.81 -25.07 25.45
N CYS A 566 -42.18 -23.84 25.10
CA CYS A 566 -43.57 -23.40 25.12
C CYS A 566 -44.48 -24.23 24.20
N LYS A 567 -44.00 -24.56 23.00
CA LYS A 567 -44.79 -25.31 21.99
C LYS A 567 -44.81 -26.81 22.24
N HIS A 568 -43.71 -27.41 22.65
CA HIS A 568 -43.50 -28.86 22.64
C HIS A 568 -42.94 -29.44 23.96
N GLY A 569 -42.55 -28.58 24.93
CA GLY A 569 -41.88 -28.99 26.16
C GLY A 569 -42.79 -29.11 27.38
N ASN A 570 -42.19 -29.47 28.54
CA ASN A 570 -42.82 -29.46 29.85
C ASN A 570 -42.57 -28.14 30.58
N ALA A 571 -43.53 -27.64 31.34
CA ALA A 571 -43.42 -26.41 32.12
C ALA A 571 -42.23 -26.37 33.09
N GLY A 572 -41.83 -27.54 33.65
CA GLY A 572 -40.69 -27.63 34.56
C GLY A 572 -39.33 -27.42 33.91
N ASP A 573 -39.14 -27.84 32.64
CA ASP A 573 -37.89 -27.64 31.92
C ASP A 573 -37.72 -26.15 31.47
N PHE A 574 -38.85 -25.49 31.22
CA PHE A 574 -38.88 -24.04 30.94
C PHE A 574 -38.45 -23.22 32.17
N GLU A 575 -38.99 -23.53 33.37
CA GLU A 575 -38.62 -22.83 34.59
C GLU A 575 -37.16 -23.07 35.00
N LYS A 576 -36.65 -24.27 34.74
CA LYS A 576 -35.25 -24.63 34.98
C LYS A 576 -34.27 -23.84 34.10
N LEU A 577 -34.53 -23.73 32.81
CA LEU A 577 -33.77 -22.90 31.87
C LEU A 577 -33.80 -21.42 32.26
N ARG A 578 -34.94 -20.94 32.78
CA ARG A 578 -35.10 -19.57 33.27
C ARG A 578 -34.29 -19.29 34.52
N SER A 579 -34.27 -20.25 35.47
CA SER A 579 -33.60 -20.10 36.77
C SER A 579 -32.06 -20.24 36.68
N GLU A 580 -31.56 -21.07 35.78
CA GLU A 580 -30.13 -21.34 35.63
C GLU A 580 -29.32 -20.17 35.09
N LYS A 581 -29.95 -19.16 34.47
CA LYS A 581 -29.21 -18.12 33.75
C LYS A 581 -29.51 -16.66 34.12
N GLY A 582 -30.39 -16.36 35.08
CA GLY A 582 -30.65 -14.99 35.53
C GLY A 582 -31.07 -14.02 34.41
N LEU A 583 -31.66 -14.54 33.33
CA LEU A 583 -32.02 -13.77 32.13
C LEU A 583 -33.16 -12.82 32.41
N ALA A 584 -32.85 -11.51 32.40
CA ALA A 584 -33.85 -10.48 32.18
C ALA A 584 -34.21 -10.50 30.68
N LEU A 585 -35.24 -11.30 30.35
CA LEU A 585 -35.86 -11.22 29.03
C LEU A 585 -36.35 -9.79 28.76
N ASP A 586 -36.12 -9.29 27.54
CA ASP A 586 -36.82 -8.09 27.07
C ASP A 586 -38.31 -8.22 27.40
N TYR A 587 -38.83 -7.22 28.12
CA TYR A 587 -40.19 -7.24 28.69
C TYR A 587 -41.28 -7.49 27.62
N ALA A 588 -41.05 -7.10 26.38
CA ALA A 588 -41.98 -7.35 25.26
C ALA A 588 -41.98 -8.82 24.80
N SER A 589 -40.84 -9.47 24.72
CA SER A 589 -40.71 -10.89 24.39
C SER A 589 -41.26 -11.77 25.54
N TYR A 590 -41.04 -11.36 26.80
CA TYR A 590 -41.55 -12.03 27.97
C TYR A 590 -43.09 -12.00 28.05
N THR A 591 -43.72 -10.84 27.84
CA THR A 591 -45.18 -10.69 27.87
C THR A 591 -45.87 -11.44 26.73
N SER A 592 -45.28 -11.48 25.55
CA SER A 592 -45.77 -12.27 24.42
C SER A 592 -45.74 -13.77 24.70
N LEU A 593 -44.61 -14.30 25.21
CA LEU A 593 -44.42 -15.70 25.55
C LEU A 593 -45.31 -16.15 26.70
N VAL A 594 -45.44 -15.35 27.75
CA VAL A 594 -46.35 -15.65 28.90
C VAL A 594 -47.81 -15.65 28.48
N THR A 595 -48.19 -14.74 27.55
CA THR A 595 -49.56 -14.70 27.02
C THR A 595 -49.90 -15.92 26.16
N GLU A 596 -48.96 -16.37 25.32
CA GLU A 596 -49.10 -17.60 24.53
C GLU A 596 -49.12 -18.85 25.43
N PHE A 597 -48.21 -18.95 26.39
CA PHE A 597 -48.16 -20.06 27.34
C PHE A 597 -49.47 -20.20 28.15
N ASN A 598 -50.03 -19.08 28.60
CA ASN A 598 -51.30 -19.06 29.30
C ASN A 598 -52.48 -19.44 28.40
N LYS A 599 -52.46 -19.15 27.12
CA LYS A 599 -53.44 -19.66 26.14
C LYS A 599 -53.35 -21.16 25.95
N PHE A 600 -52.13 -21.71 25.76
CA PHE A 600 -51.92 -23.17 25.61
C PHE A 600 -52.26 -23.97 26.86
N SER A 601 -52.01 -23.45 28.06
CA SER A 601 -52.33 -24.10 29.31
C SER A 601 -53.84 -24.14 29.57
N LYS A 602 -54.60 -23.14 29.11
CA LYS A 602 -56.08 -23.12 29.18
C LYS A 602 -56.72 -24.10 28.20
N ASP A 603 -56.16 -24.28 27.01
CA ASP A 603 -56.68 -25.21 26.01
C ASP A 603 -56.40 -26.69 26.36
N ARG A 604 -55.27 -27.01 27.05
CA ARG A 604 -54.98 -28.33 27.59
C ARG A 604 -55.86 -28.73 28.81
N ARG A 605 -56.42 -27.76 29.53
CA ARG A 605 -57.37 -28.02 30.61
C ARG A 605 -58.82 -28.21 30.13
N LYS A 606 -59.06 -27.91 28.85
CA LYS A 606 -60.39 -28.08 28.21
C LYS A 606 -60.48 -29.34 27.32
N ARG A 607 -59.39 -30.12 27.23
CA ARG A 607 -59.37 -31.47 26.66
C ARG A 607 -59.01 -32.45 27.78
#